data_6c0b6c0a438e80b9b218b8f4180f37ae
#
_entry.id   6c0b6c0a438e80b9b218b8f4180f37ae
#
_cell.length_a   1.000
_cell.length_b   1.000
_cell.length_c   1.000
_cell.angle_alpha   90.00
_cell.angle_beta   90.00
_cell.angle_gamma   90.00
#
_symmetry.space_group_name_H-M   'P 1'
#
loop_
_entity.id
_entity.type
_entity.pdbx_description
1 polymer ?
#
loop_
_entity_poly.entity_id
_entity_poly.type
_entity_poly.pdbx_seq_one_letter_code
_entity_poly.pdbx_strand_id
1 'polypeptide(L)'
;MQVDPCPPAQTQQIRIDSLRRNDLTPAPGYGSRLAISSSGFPVLPRWCVWVQPAESVEPNRWESRWFGAVDRALDEWSAVLPIIRVDDPERAHIRVERRRPPRRRLADGWRASNGRSVLQVLEVQRQGVWRLEPQVTVMVSPELRAESQQATALHELGHAFGLWAHSLEPSDAMAPVQGASPVLKLSPRDRLTLEWMRGQPSQFGLPLTPKP
;
A
#
# COMPACT_ATOMS: atom_id res chain seq x y z
N MET A 1 15.14 -25.65 -9.30
CA MET A 1 15.13 -24.83 -8.06
C MET A 1 14.03 -23.81 -8.21
N GLN A 2 13.06 -23.80 -7.31
CA GLN A 2 12.00 -22.79 -7.33
C GLN A 2 12.59 -21.47 -6.83
N VAL A 3 12.49 -20.42 -7.63
CA VAL A 3 12.99 -19.09 -7.24
C VAL A 3 12.11 -18.56 -6.14
N ASP A 4 12.71 -18.14 -5.02
CA ASP A 4 11.98 -17.49 -3.92
C ASP A 4 11.31 -16.21 -4.44
N PRO A 5 9.98 -16.11 -4.40
CA PRO A 5 9.27 -14.97 -4.96
C PRO A 5 9.43 -13.67 -4.13
N CYS A 6 9.81 -13.80 -2.85
CA CYS A 6 10.01 -12.71 -1.90
C CYS A 6 11.35 -12.87 -1.16
N PRO A 7 12.50 -12.80 -1.85
CA PRO A 7 13.79 -13.00 -1.19
C PRO A 7 14.08 -11.87 -0.20
N PRO A 8 14.81 -12.13 0.90
CA PRO A 8 15.18 -11.08 1.84
C PRO A 8 16.09 -10.03 1.20
N ALA A 9 16.02 -8.82 1.70
CA ALA A 9 16.95 -7.76 1.33
C ALA A 9 18.34 -8.07 1.92
N GLN A 10 19.39 -8.03 1.08
CA GLN A 10 20.78 -8.18 1.52
C GLN A 10 21.34 -6.83 1.99
N THR A 11 20.99 -5.79 1.27
CA THR A 11 21.39 -4.40 1.54
C THR A 11 20.28 -3.48 1.06
N GLN A 12 20.05 -2.38 1.78
CA GLN A 12 19.07 -1.37 1.38
C GLN A 12 19.56 0.02 1.76
N GLN A 13 19.21 1.00 0.95
CA GLN A 13 19.45 2.41 1.22
C GLN A 13 18.24 3.26 0.81
N ILE A 14 17.95 4.28 1.61
CA ILE A 14 16.85 5.20 1.31
C ILE A 14 17.25 6.07 0.11
N ARG A 15 16.38 6.12 -0.89
CA ARG A 15 16.46 7.07 -1.98
C ARG A 15 15.51 8.23 -1.71
N ILE A 16 16.04 9.44 -1.74
CA ILE A 16 15.19 10.63 -1.66
C ILE A 16 14.49 10.79 -3.01
N ASP A 17 13.21 10.46 -3.04
CA ASP A 17 12.34 10.61 -4.20
C ASP A 17 10.98 11.13 -3.74
N SER A 18 10.58 12.28 -4.26
CA SER A 18 9.34 12.94 -3.86
C SER A 18 8.25 12.65 -4.87
N LEU A 19 7.09 12.26 -4.36
CA LEU A 19 5.89 12.15 -5.19
C LEU A 19 5.40 13.54 -5.58
N ARG A 20 5.07 13.72 -6.86
CA ARG A 20 4.45 14.91 -7.42
C ARG A 20 3.20 14.52 -8.20
N ARG A 21 2.30 15.46 -8.41
CA ARG A 21 1.15 15.24 -9.29
C ARG A 21 1.65 14.84 -10.69
N ASN A 22 1.05 13.81 -11.28
CA ASN A 22 1.33 13.47 -12.67
C ASN A 22 0.56 14.40 -13.62
N ASP A 23 1.06 14.50 -14.85
CA ASP A 23 0.50 15.28 -15.96
C ASP A 23 0.07 14.38 -17.13
N LEU A 24 0.02 13.05 -16.91
CA LEU A 24 -0.31 12.07 -17.94
C LEU A 24 -1.81 12.15 -18.29
N THR A 25 -2.07 12.29 -19.58
CA THR A 25 -3.43 12.33 -20.13
C THR A 25 -3.47 11.56 -21.46
N PRO A 26 -4.59 10.86 -21.77
CA PRO A 26 -5.78 10.65 -20.94
C PRO A 26 -5.51 9.69 -19.79
N ALA A 27 -6.17 9.92 -18.63
CA ALA A 27 -6.07 9.05 -17.47
C ALA A 27 -7.48 8.70 -16.97
N PRO A 28 -7.92 7.45 -17.11
CA PRO A 28 -9.25 7.03 -16.71
C PRO A 28 -9.40 7.01 -15.18
N GLY A 29 -10.65 6.98 -14.73
CA GLY A 29 -10.99 6.95 -13.31
C GLY A 29 -10.54 8.24 -12.61
N TYR A 30 -9.61 8.10 -11.67
CA TYR A 30 -8.94 9.22 -11.00
C TYR A 30 -7.41 9.21 -11.25
N GLY A 31 -6.98 8.56 -12.34
CA GLY A 31 -5.57 8.43 -12.72
C GLY A 31 -4.83 9.76 -12.80
N SER A 32 -5.46 10.82 -13.33
CA SER A 32 -4.86 12.18 -13.42
C SER A 32 -4.58 12.82 -12.04
N ARG A 33 -5.08 12.26 -10.96
CA ARG A 33 -4.85 12.72 -9.60
C ARG A 33 -3.69 12.00 -8.91
N LEU A 34 -3.28 10.84 -9.44
CA LEU A 34 -2.22 10.04 -8.84
C LEU A 34 -0.92 10.80 -8.77
N ALA A 35 -0.20 10.63 -7.69
CA ALA A 35 1.15 11.14 -7.55
C ALA A 35 2.17 10.14 -8.11
N ILE A 36 3.19 10.67 -8.78
CA ILE A 36 4.25 9.92 -9.44
C ILE A 36 5.62 10.40 -8.95
N SER A 37 6.58 9.51 -8.87
CA SER A 37 7.98 9.86 -8.60
C SER A 37 8.74 10.17 -9.89
N SER A 38 10.00 10.59 -9.77
CA SER A 38 10.90 10.77 -10.91
C SER A 38 11.18 9.45 -11.66
N SER A 39 10.97 8.32 -10.98
CA SER A 39 11.20 6.96 -11.49
C SER A 39 9.93 6.26 -11.98
N GLY A 40 8.81 6.97 -12.04
CA GLY A 40 7.51 6.42 -12.40
C GLY A 40 6.58 6.20 -11.20
N PHE A 41 5.47 5.51 -11.41
CA PHE A 41 4.59 5.11 -10.31
C PHE A 41 5.27 4.03 -9.45
N PRO A 42 5.17 4.12 -8.10
CA PRO A 42 5.78 3.15 -7.20
C PRO A 42 4.98 1.85 -7.18
N VAL A 43 5.07 1.09 -8.26
CA VAL A 43 4.34 -0.17 -8.49
C VAL A 43 5.30 -1.31 -8.74
N LEU A 44 4.93 -2.51 -8.30
CA LEU A 44 5.69 -3.73 -8.52
C LEU A 44 4.82 -4.76 -9.27
N PRO A 45 5.43 -5.64 -10.06
CA PRO A 45 4.70 -6.74 -10.72
C PRO A 45 4.12 -7.75 -9.72
N ARG A 46 4.69 -7.81 -8.50
CA ARG A 46 4.29 -8.68 -7.40
C ARG A 46 4.57 -7.99 -6.08
N TRP A 47 3.71 -8.20 -5.09
CA TRP A 47 3.82 -7.59 -3.78
C TRP A 47 4.03 -8.64 -2.69
N CYS A 48 5.03 -8.44 -1.86
CA CYS A 48 5.28 -9.21 -0.65
C CYS A 48 4.71 -8.42 0.52
N VAL A 49 3.73 -9.00 1.22
CA VAL A 49 2.98 -8.31 2.28
C VAL A 49 3.14 -9.05 3.60
N TRP A 50 3.65 -8.35 4.58
CA TRP A 50 3.68 -8.78 5.96
C TRP A 50 2.55 -8.11 6.74
N VAL A 51 1.88 -8.89 7.57
CA VAL A 51 0.89 -8.37 8.52
C VAL A 51 1.39 -8.68 9.91
N GLN A 52 1.43 -7.66 10.75
CA GLN A 52 1.88 -7.80 12.14
C GLN A 52 1.15 -8.96 12.82
N PRO A 53 1.86 -9.95 13.37
CA PRO A 53 1.23 -11.10 14.02
C PRO A 53 0.52 -10.71 15.32
N ALA A 54 -0.26 -11.63 15.87
CA ALA A 54 -0.82 -11.50 17.19
C ALA A 54 0.28 -11.44 18.27
N GLU A 55 0.00 -10.79 19.38
CA GLU A 55 0.94 -10.73 20.52
C GLU A 55 1.03 -12.07 21.27
N SER A 56 0.00 -12.91 21.14
CA SER A 56 -0.09 -14.24 21.75
C SER A 56 -0.49 -15.29 20.72
N VAL A 57 -0.24 -16.57 21.05
CA VAL A 57 -0.61 -17.72 20.20
C VAL A 57 -2.11 -17.76 19.94
N GLU A 58 -2.91 -17.38 20.92
CA GLU A 58 -4.37 -17.24 20.79
C GLU A 58 -4.72 -15.75 20.74
N PRO A 59 -5.07 -15.22 19.56
CA PRO A 59 -5.49 -13.84 19.43
C PRO A 59 -6.76 -13.58 20.25
N ASN A 60 -6.78 -12.48 20.98
CA ASN A 60 -8.01 -12.05 21.64
C ASN A 60 -9.04 -11.59 20.60
N ARG A 61 -10.31 -11.39 21.04
CA ARG A 61 -11.43 -11.03 20.14
C ARG A 61 -11.19 -9.76 19.33
N TRP A 62 -10.41 -8.81 19.85
CA TRP A 62 -10.10 -7.55 19.18
C TRP A 62 -9.06 -7.74 18.09
N GLU A 63 -8.04 -8.55 18.37
CA GLU A 63 -7.04 -8.95 17.38
C GLU A 63 -7.67 -9.78 16.29
N SER A 64 -8.46 -10.80 16.62
CA SER A 64 -9.17 -11.64 15.65
C SER A 64 -10.05 -10.81 14.72
N ARG A 65 -10.74 -9.79 15.25
CA ARG A 65 -11.55 -8.87 14.46
C ARG A 65 -10.69 -8.05 13.50
N TRP A 66 -9.55 -7.52 13.98
CA TRP A 66 -8.64 -6.73 13.17
C TRP A 66 -8.02 -7.58 12.06
N PHE A 67 -7.54 -8.79 12.37
CA PHE A 67 -7.01 -9.71 11.35
C PHE A 67 -8.05 -10.02 10.28
N GLY A 68 -9.26 -10.41 10.70
CA GLY A 68 -10.32 -10.69 9.73
C GLY A 68 -10.69 -9.49 8.85
N ALA A 69 -10.58 -8.26 9.35
CA ALA A 69 -10.81 -7.06 8.57
C ALA A 69 -9.68 -6.80 7.55
N VAL A 70 -8.43 -6.95 7.96
CA VAL A 70 -7.26 -6.80 7.10
C VAL A 70 -7.21 -7.89 6.03
N ASP A 71 -7.50 -9.14 6.42
CA ASP A 71 -7.51 -10.27 5.47
C ASP A 71 -8.56 -10.06 4.38
N ARG A 72 -9.79 -9.68 4.73
CA ARG A 72 -10.83 -9.36 3.71
C ARG A 72 -10.42 -8.21 2.80
N ALA A 73 -9.72 -7.20 3.31
CA ALA A 73 -9.20 -6.11 2.46
C ALA A 73 -8.10 -6.61 1.53
N LEU A 74 -7.20 -7.50 1.99
CA LEU A 74 -6.17 -8.11 1.17
C LEU A 74 -6.76 -9.06 0.12
N ASP A 75 -7.84 -9.79 0.44
CA ASP A 75 -8.55 -10.65 -0.52
C ASP A 75 -9.11 -9.82 -1.70
N GLU A 76 -9.71 -8.66 -1.42
CA GLU A 76 -10.19 -7.76 -2.47
C GLU A 76 -9.05 -7.30 -3.42
N TRP A 77 -7.89 -6.96 -2.86
CA TRP A 77 -6.73 -6.58 -3.65
C TRP A 77 -6.08 -7.78 -4.37
N SER A 78 -6.09 -8.97 -3.77
CA SER A 78 -5.54 -10.20 -4.37
C SER A 78 -6.30 -10.62 -5.62
N ALA A 79 -7.56 -10.23 -5.74
CA ALA A 79 -8.36 -10.47 -6.95
C ALA A 79 -7.85 -9.70 -8.19
N VAL A 80 -7.00 -8.67 -8.00
CA VAL A 80 -6.52 -7.79 -9.08
C VAL A 80 -4.99 -7.62 -9.08
N LEU A 81 -4.30 -8.07 -8.05
CA LEU A 81 -2.84 -7.96 -7.89
C LEU A 81 -2.21 -9.28 -7.44
N PRO A 82 -1.03 -9.63 -7.93
CA PRO A 82 -0.24 -10.74 -7.38
C PRO A 82 0.31 -10.36 -6.00
N ILE A 83 -0.29 -10.89 -4.93
CA ILE A 83 0.09 -10.66 -3.55
C ILE A 83 0.59 -11.97 -2.94
N ILE A 84 1.72 -11.91 -2.23
CA ILE A 84 2.31 -13.01 -1.47
C ILE A 84 2.42 -12.58 -0.01
N ARG A 85 1.86 -13.36 0.89
CA ARG A 85 2.03 -13.17 2.34
C ARG A 85 3.40 -13.70 2.75
N VAL A 86 4.08 -12.93 3.59
CA VAL A 86 5.37 -13.30 4.17
C VAL A 86 5.32 -13.16 5.70
N ASP A 87 6.06 -14.03 6.40
CA ASP A 87 6.12 -14.03 7.86
C ASP A 87 7.23 -13.13 8.41
N ASP A 88 8.22 -12.80 7.55
CA ASP A 88 9.35 -11.96 7.90
C ASP A 88 9.13 -10.53 7.33
N PRO A 89 9.07 -9.49 8.18
CA PRO A 89 8.88 -8.11 7.74
C PRO A 89 10.03 -7.59 6.85
N GLU A 90 11.25 -8.15 6.96
CA GLU A 90 12.38 -7.75 6.13
C GLU A 90 12.26 -8.23 4.67
N ARG A 91 11.36 -9.15 4.41
CA ARG A 91 11.02 -9.63 3.06
C ARG A 91 9.89 -8.84 2.41
N ALA A 92 9.18 -8.03 3.19
CA ALA A 92 7.97 -7.34 2.77
C ALA A 92 8.25 -6.02 2.06
N HIS A 93 7.48 -5.75 0.99
CA HIS A 93 7.33 -4.42 0.40
C HIS A 93 6.29 -3.60 1.18
N ILE A 94 5.28 -4.28 1.75
CA ILE A 94 4.21 -3.66 2.53
C ILE A 94 4.17 -4.31 3.92
N ARG A 95 4.26 -3.47 4.95
CA ARG A 95 4.13 -3.87 6.35
C ARG A 95 2.83 -3.31 6.90
N VAL A 96 1.88 -4.18 7.26
CA VAL A 96 0.59 -3.79 7.83
C VAL A 96 0.67 -3.91 9.34
N GLU A 97 0.54 -2.78 10.04
CA GLU A 97 0.71 -2.66 11.47
C GLU A 97 -0.62 -2.38 12.18
N ARG A 98 -0.86 -3.09 13.27
CA ARG A 98 -2.02 -2.92 14.15
C ARG A 98 -1.76 -1.79 15.14
N ARG A 99 -1.80 -0.58 14.65
CA ARG A 99 -1.63 0.60 15.50
C ARG A 99 -2.37 1.81 14.97
N ARG A 100 -2.72 2.69 15.89
CA ARG A 100 -3.29 3.99 15.52
C ARG A 100 -2.20 4.89 14.95
N PRO A 101 -2.44 5.55 13.79
CA PRO A 101 -1.50 6.52 13.27
C PRO A 101 -1.28 7.69 14.25
N PRO A 102 -0.05 8.22 14.37
CA PRO A 102 0.21 9.39 15.17
C PRO A 102 -0.59 10.60 14.65
N ARG A 103 -1.07 11.42 15.58
CA ARG A 103 -1.78 12.67 15.23
C ARG A 103 -0.87 13.57 14.40
N ARG A 104 -1.44 14.27 13.44
CA ARG A 104 -0.75 15.30 12.66
C ARG A 104 -1.19 16.68 13.12
N ARG A 105 -0.24 17.58 13.24
CA ARG A 105 -0.52 19.02 13.42
C ARG A 105 -0.72 19.63 12.04
N LEU A 106 -1.90 20.18 11.81
CA LEU A 106 -2.25 20.98 10.63
C LEU A 106 -2.42 22.43 11.06
N ALA A 107 -2.62 23.34 10.11
CA ALA A 107 -2.81 24.76 10.38
C ALA A 107 -4.02 25.03 11.30
N ASP A 108 -5.06 24.20 11.19
CA ASP A 108 -6.32 24.24 11.94
C ASP A 108 -6.34 23.36 13.21
N GLY A 109 -5.17 22.79 13.61
CA GLY A 109 -5.06 22.00 14.84
C GLY A 109 -4.56 20.56 14.63
N TRP A 110 -4.75 19.73 15.67
CA TRP A 110 -4.34 18.32 15.63
C TRP A 110 -5.43 17.44 15.02
N ARG A 111 -5.06 16.67 13.99
CA ARG A 111 -5.95 15.68 13.39
C ARG A 111 -5.49 14.26 13.68
N ALA A 112 -6.45 13.42 14.05
CA ALA A 112 -6.31 11.98 14.14
C ALA A 112 -6.82 11.36 12.83
N SER A 113 -6.23 10.23 12.42
CA SER A 113 -6.72 9.39 11.32
C SER A 113 -6.89 7.94 11.81
N ASN A 114 -7.77 7.22 11.15
CA ASN A 114 -8.03 5.80 11.44
C ASN A 114 -7.01 4.88 10.77
N GLY A 115 -6.45 5.33 9.65
CA GLY A 115 -5.39 4.66 8.91
C GLY A 115 -4.37 5.65 8.39
N ARG A 116 -3.22 5.14 7.98
CA ARG A 116 -2.17 5.89 7.29
C ARG A 116 -1.21 4.97 6.58
N SER A 117 -0.87 5.33 5.35
CA SER A 117 0.21 4.73 4.60
C SER A 117 1.40 5.69 4.51
N VAL A 118 2.60 5.16 4.70
CA VAL A 118 3.86 5.91 4.62
C VAL A 118 4.76 5.21 3.63
N LEU A 119 5.09 5.89 2.54
CA LEU A 119 5.99 5.41 1.50
C LEU A 119 7.44 5.80 1.81
N GLN A 120 8.33 4.84 1.67
CA GLN A 120 9.76 5.05 1.46
C GLN A 120 10.15 4.46 0.11
N VAL A 121 11.02 5.15 -0.61
CA VAL A 121 11.61 4.62 -1.84
C VAL A 121 13.01 4.14 -1.49
N LEU A 122 13.30 2.87 -1.78
CA LEU A 122 14.55 2.22 -1.43
C LEU A 122 15.27 1.72 -2.69
N GLU A 123 16.59 1.83 -2.71
CA GLU A 123 17.44 0.98 -3.54
C GLU A 123 17.75 -0.27 -2.72
N VAL A 124 17.33 -1.43 -3.21
CA VAL A 124 17.41 -2.70 -2.47
C VAL A 124 18.17 -3.73 -3.27
N GLN A 125 19.12 -4.40 -2.64
CA GLN A 125 19.80 -5.55 -3.22
C GLN A 125 19.12 -6.85 -2.77
N ARG A 126 18.61 -7.61 -3.73
CA ARG A 126 18.06 -8.94 -3.51
C ARG A 126 18.68 -9.93 -4.49
N GLN A 127 19.21 -11.03 -3.98
CA GLN A 127 19.89 -12.05 -4.80
C GLN A 127 20.99 -11.44 -5.71
N GLY A 128 21.76 -10.49 -5.18
CA GLY A 128 22.84 -9.81 -5.89
C GLY A 128 22.41 -8.73 -6.89
N VAL A 129 21.11 -8.51 -7.10
CA VAL A 129 20.59 -7.52 -8.06
C VAL A 129 20.00 -6.32 -7.32
N TRP A 130 20.47 -5.13 -7.66
CA TRP A 130 19.94 -3.88 -7.16
C TRP A 130 18.67 -3.49 -7.92
N ARG A 131 17.63 -3.06 -7.17
CA ARG A 131 16.36 -2.59 -7.71
C ARG A 131 15.86 -1.39 -6.92
N LEU A 132 15.04 -0.57 -7.58
CA LEU A 132 14.26 0.45 -6.90
C LEU A 132 12.95 -0.18 -6.42
N GLU A 133 12.69 -0.12 -5.13
CA GLU A 133 11.49 -0.72 -4.53
C GLU A 133 10.75 0.28 -3.64
N PRO A 134 9.40 0.29 -3.67
CA PRO A 134 8.62 0.96 -2.66
C PRO A 134 8.59 0.08 -1.40
N GLN A 135 8.80 0.69 -0.24
CA GLN A 135 8.50 0.10 1.05
C GLN A 135 7.43 0.92 1.73
N VAL A 136 6.31 0.30 2.05
CA VAL A 136 5.16 1.00 2.62
C VAL A 136 4.79 0.43 3.97
N THR A 137 4.70 1.32 4.97
CA THR A 137 4.11 1.00 6.25
C THR A 137 2.65 1.44 6.25
N VAL A 138 1.74 0.47 6.40
CA VAL A 138 0.30 0.67 6.51
C VAL A 138 -0.10 0.53 7.97
N MET A 139 -0.63 1.59 8.55
CA MET A 139 -1.15 1.60 9.91
C MET A 139 -2.68 1.57 9.88
N VAL A 140 -3.28 0.60 10.57
CA VAL A 140 -4.74 0.48 10.71
C VAL A 140 -5.09 0.43 12.20
N SER A 141 -5.91 1.41 12.65
CA SER A 141 -6.31 1.51 14.06
C SER A 141 -7.10 0.28 14.52
N PRO A 142 -6.72 -0.38 15.63
CA PRO A 142 -7.45 -1.52 16.17
C PRO A 142 -8.76 -1.15 16.89
N GLU A 143 -9.00 0.13 17.14
CA GLU A 143 -10.12 0.62 17.96
C GLU A 143 -11.44 0.73 17.20
N LEU A 144 -11.44 0.51 15.88
CA LEU A 144 -12.61 0.66 15.02
C LEU A 144 -13.53 -0.56 15.06
N ARG A 145 -14.76 -0.38 14.55
CA ARG A 145 -15.66 -1.51 14.24
C ARG A 145 -15.11 -2.31 13.05
N ALA A 146 -15.48 -3.57 12.91
CA ALA A 146 -14.95 -4.49 11.89
C ALA A 146 -15.03 -3.93 10.46
N GLU A 147 -16.19 -3.40 10.06
CA GLU A 147 -16.38 -2.83 8.73
C GLU A 147 -15.54 -1.57 8.52
N SER A 148 -15.43 -0.70 9.54
CA SER A 148 -14.56 0.48 9.48
C SER A 148 -13.08 0.10 9.42
N GLN A 149 -12.67 -0.98 10.10
CA GLN A 149 -11.31 -1.51 9.99
C GLN A 149 -11.04 -2.02 8.57
N GLN A 150 -11.99 -2.80 8.01
CA GLN A 150 -11.85 -3.32 6.64
C GLN A 150 -11.79 -2.20 5.60
N ALA A 151 -12.69 -1.22 5.68
CA ALA A 151 -12.70 -0.08 4.77
C ALA A 151 -11.42 0.76 4.89
N THR A 152 -10.92 0.98 6.12
CA THR A 152 -9.66 1.66 6.35
C THR A 152 -8.49 0.85 5.78
N ALA A 153 -8.43 -0.45 6.03
CA ALA A 153 -7.39 -1.32 5.48
C ALA A 153 -7.43 -1.35 3.94
N LEU A 154 -8.63 -1.45 3.34
CA LEU A 154 -8.82 -1.43 1.90
C LEU A 154 -8.28 -0.14 1.27
N HIS A 155 -8.60 1.01 1.87
CA HIS A 155 -8.13 2.33 1.46
C HIS A 155 -6.60 2.47 1.57
N GLU A 156 -6.05 2.17 2.74
CA GLU A 156 -4.61 2.33 3.00
C GLU A 156 -3.76 1.36 2.17
N LEU A 157 -4.25 0.15 1.94
CA LEU A 157 -3.62 -0.80 1.02
C LEU A 157 -3.64 -0.28 -0.42
N GLY A 158 -4.67 0.47 -0.82
CA GLY A 158 -4.69 1.11 -2.14
C GLY A 158 -3.53 2.09 -2.32
N HIS A 159 -3.24 2.92 -1.32
CA HIS A 159 -2.03 3.74 -1.33
C HIS A 159 -0.77 2.87 -1.39
N ALA A 160 -0.71 1.81 -0.60
CA ALA A 160 0.45 0.93 -0.56
C ALA A 160 0.71 0.22 -1.90
N PHE A 161 -0.34 -0.10 -2.66
CA PHE A 161 -0.23 -0.68 -4.00
C PHE A 161 -0.01 0.35 -5.13
N GLY A 162 0.20 1.62 -4.77
CA GLY A 162 0.61 2.67 -5.70
C GLY A 162 -0.43 3.75 -5.99
N LEU A 163 -1.68 3.63 -5.52
CA LEU A 163 -2.73 4.63 -5.74
C LEU A 163 -2.56 5.85 -4.81
N TRP A 164 -1.47 6.61 -5.00
CA TRP A 164 -1.13 7.78 -4.17
C TRP A 164 -1.97 9.01 -4.55
N ALA A 165 -3.29 8.87 -4.41
CA ALA A 165 -4.27 9.96 -4.49
C ALA A 165 -5.60 9.49 -3.93
N HIS A 166 -6.56 10.43 -3.85
CA HIS A 166 -7.93 10.13 -3.48
C HIS A 166 -8.89 10.31 -4.67
N SER A 167 -9.88 9.44 -4.77
CA SER A 167 -11.04 9.63 -5.62
C SER A 167 -11.95 10.72 -5.07
N LEU A 168 -12.72 11.38 -5.95
CA LEU A 168 -13.79 12.30 -5.54
C LEU A 168 -15.14 11.58 -5.42
N GLU A 169 -15.23 10.34 -5.87
CA GLU A 169 -16.44 9.54 -5.79
C GLU A 169 -16.53 8.82 -4.45
N PRO A 170 -17.54 9.12 -3.61
CA PRO A 170 -17.65 8.53 -2.27
C PRO A 170 -17.82 7.02 -2.23
N SER A 171 -18.24 6.40 -3.33
CA SER A 171 -18.39 4.94 -3.46
C SER A 171 -17.09 4.21 -3.82
N ASP A 172 -16.01 4.92 -4.14
CA ASP A 172 -14.72 4.33 -4.39
C ASP A 172 -13.99 4.00 -3.08
N ALA A 173 -13.22 2.92 -3.05
CA ALA A 173 -12.39 2.57 -1.90
C ALA A 173 -11.35 3.67 -1.60
N MET A 174 -10.89 4.39 -2.63
CA MET A 174 -9.95 5.49 -2.49
C MET A 174 -10.59 6.86 -2.21
N ALA A 175 -11.87 6.92 -1.81
CA ALA A 175 -12.46 8.17 -1.32
C ALA A 175 -11.79 8.62 -0.01
N PRO A 176 -11.51 9.94 0.18
CA PRO A 176 -10.76 10.46 1.34
C PRO A 176 -11.54 10.35 2.65
N VAL A 177 -12.87 10.32 2.55
CA VAL A 177 -13.79 10.19 3.67
C VAL A 177 -14.77 9.08 3.32
N GLN A 178 -14.75 8.03 4.11
CA GLN A 178 -15.77 6.99 4.04
C GLN A 178 -17.09 7.60 4.51
N GLY A 179 -18.15 7.44 3.70
CA GLY A 179 -19.51 7.89 4.05
C GLY A 179 -20.11 7.15 5.25
N ALA A 180 -21.42 7.31 5.46
CA ALA A 180 -22.15 6.61 6.53
C ALA A 180 -22.04 5.08 6.41
N SER A 181 -21.87 4.57 5.18
CA SER A 181 -21.64 3.14 4.90
C SER A 181 -20.21 2.96 4.42
N PRO A 182 -19.38 2.21 5.17
CA PRO A 182 -18.00 1.92 4.76
C PRO A 182 -17.94 1.17 3.42
N VAL A 183 -17.01 1.57 2.55
CA VAL A 183 -16.75 0.89 1.27
C VAL A 183 -15.88 -0.34 1.55
N LEU A 184 -16.42 -1.53 1.26
CA LEU A 184 -15.76 -2.82 1.59
C LEU A 184 -15.23 -3.55 0.35
N LYS A 185 -15.41 -2.99 -0.85
CA LYS A 185 -15.00 -3.58 -2.12
C LYS A 185 -14.41 -2.52 -3.05
N LEU A 186 -13.53 -2.97 -3.93
CA LEU A 186 -13.00 -2.12 -4.99
C LEU A 186 -14.09 -1.79 -6.02
N SER A 187 -14.28 -0.52 -6.29
CA SER A 187 -15.17 -0.07 -7.35
C SER A 187 -14.60 -0.38 -8.75
N PRO A 188 -15.41 -0.34 -9.81
CA PRO A 188 -14.92 -0.39 -11.18
C PRO A 188 -13.90 0.74 -11.49
N ARG A 189 -14.07 1.91 -10.88
CA ARG A 189 -13.15 3.05 -11.06
C ARG A 189 -11.81 2.83 -10.38
N ASP A 190 -11.80 2.22 -9.18
CA ASP A 190 -10.55 1.82 -8.49
C ASP A 190 -9.77 0.83 -9.37
N ARG A 191 -10.44 -0.19 -9.90
CA ARG A 191 -9.83 -1.21 -10.76
C ARG A 191 -9.29 -0.61 -12.06
N LEU A 192 -10.06 0.24 -12.71
CA LEU A 192 -9.68 0.91 -13.96
C LEU A 192 -8.47 1.84 -13.75
N THR A 193 -8.45 2.57 -12.64
CA THR A 193 -7.32 3.45 -12.28
C THR A 193 -6.05 2.65 -12.01
N LEU A 194 -6.18 1.53 -11.27
CA LEU A 194 -5.07 0.62 -10.97
C LEU A 194 -4.49 0.01 -12.24
N GLU A 195 -5.34 -0.50 -13.14
CA GLU A 195 -4.94 -1.11 -14.41
C GLU A 195 -4.18 -0.10 -15.29
N TRP A 196 -4.75 1.10 -15.46
CA TRP A 196 -4.10 2.17 -16.18
C TRP A 196 -2.73 2.52 -15.59
N MET A 197 -2.65 2.73 -14.28
CA MET A 197 -1.41 3.08 -13.59
C MET A 197 -0.32 2.01 -13.79
N ARG A 198 -0.68 0.73 -13.71
CA ARG A 198 0.25 -0.39 -13.91
C ARG A 198 0.74 -0.51 -15.34
N GLY A 199 -0.01 0.00 -16.31
CA GLY A 199 0.39 0.09 -17.72
C GLY A 199 1.35 1.23 -18.03
N GLN A 200 1.63 2.14 -17.08
CA GLN A 200 2.53 3.25 -17.31
C GLN A 200 4.00 2.83 -17.11
N PRO A 201 4.94 3.47 -17.82
CA PRO A 201 6.37 3.23 -17.61
C PRO A 201 6.79 3.48 -16.15
N SER A 202 7.53 2.54 -15.58
CA SER A 202 8.07 2.64 -14.23
C SER A 202 9.41 1.92 -14.14
N GLN A 203 10.34 2.47 -13.35
CA GLN A 203 11.62 1.84 -13.04
C GLN A 203 11.56 0.96 -11.79
N PHE A 204 10.47 1.02 -11.03
CA PHE A 204 10.31 0.20 -9.84
C PHE A 204 10.30 -1.29 -10.16
N GLY A 205 11.03 -2.07 -9.38
CA GLY A 205 11.19 -3.52 -9.57
C GLY A 205 12.15 -3.92 -10.69
N LEU A 206 12.59 -3.00 -11.55
CA LEU A 206 13.57 -3.27 -12.59
C LEU A 206 15.00 -3.25 -12.02
N PRO A 207 15.94 -4.04 -12.61
CA PRO A 207 17.35 -3.95 -12.26
C PRO A 207 17.88 -2.52 -12.47
N LEU A 208 18.58 -2.00 -11.47
CA LEU A 208 19.30 -0.73 -11.61
C LEU A 208 20.59 -0.98 -12.40
N THR A 209 20.88 -0.07 -13.34
CA THR A 209 22.19 -0.07 -13.99
C THR A 209 23.26 0.22 -12.95
N PRO A 210 24.35 -0.57 -12.86
CA PRO A 210 25.45 -0.26 -11.96
C PRO A 210 25.92 1.17 -12.20
N LYS A 211 26.06 1.95 -11.12
CA LYS A 211 26.75 3.24 -11.24
C LYS A 211 28.22 2.96 -11.60
N PRO A 212 28.77 3.67 -12.60
CA PRO A 212 30.16 3.53 -12.99
C PRO A 212 31.13 3.85 -11.84
#